data_b44430c6030bd827e51f8da2a1bfeb7c
#
_entry.id   b44430c6030bd827e51f8da2a1bfeb7c
#
_cell.length_a   1.000
_cell.length_b   1.000
_cell.length_c   1.000
_cell.angle_alpha   90.00
_cell.angle_beta   90.00
_cell.angle_gamma   90.00
#
_symmetry.space_group_name_H-M   'P 1'
#
loop_
_entity.id
_entity.type
_entity.pdbx_description
1 polymer ?
#
loop_
_entity_poly.entity_id
_entity_poly.type
_entity_poly.pdbx_seq_one_letter_code
_entity_poly.pdbx_strand_id
1 'polypeptide(L)'
;DVYKRQVQMVRRIIQINEDKCNGCGACVNACHEGAIGLVDGKAKLLRDDYCDGLGDCLPECPTGAITFVQREAAAYDEQAVIANKAQKEKEQKEVSDNCENACCSSGISQSQLGQWPCQIKLVPVRAPYFNNANLLIAADCTAYAYANMHSDFMSGRITLIGCPKLDAVDYSEKLTEIIANNNIASVTVVRMEVPCCGGLEYAAKMALKNSGKFIPWQVVTISTDGKILE
;
A
#
# COMPACT_ATOMS: atom_id res chain seq x y z
N ASP A 1 -43.64 7.52 0.74
CA ASP A 1 -42.86 7.25 1.95
C ASP A 1 -43.11 5.83 2.44
N VAL A 2 -42.38 4.87 1.89
CA VAL A 2 -42.40 3.49 2.38
C VAL A 2 -41.20 3.33 3.28
N TYR A 3 -41.37 3.59 4.57
CA TYR A 3 -40.45 3.13 5.60
C TYR A 3 -40.42 1.59 5.54
N LYS A 4 -39.41 1.02 4.93
CA LYS A 4 -39.12 -0.40 5.07
C LYS A 4 -38.90 -0.65 6.57
N ARG A 5 -39.90 -1.29 7.23
CA ARG A 5 -39.74 -1.84 8.58
C ARG A 5 -38.58 -2.84 8.52
N GLN A 6 -37.41 -2.44 9.02
CA GLN A 6 -36.35 -3.40 9.24
C GLN A 6 -36.87 -4.43 10.24
N VAL A 7 -36.93 -5.67 9.82
CA VAL A 7 -37.35 -6.78 10.69
C VAL A 7 -36.21 -6.97 11.69
N GLN A 8 -36.47 -6.56 12.93
CA GLN A 8 -35.52 -6.84 14.02
C GLN A 8 -35.69 -8.30 14.41
N MET A 9 -34.57 -9.00 14.51
CA MET A 9 -34.52 -10.40 14.94
C MET A 9 -33.38 -10.61 15.93
N VAL A 10 -33.55 -11.52 16.86
CA VAL A 10 -32.47 -11.93 17.75
C VAL A 10 -31.46 -12.73 16.92
N ARG A 11 -30.25 -12.22 16.77
CA ARG A 11 -29.18 -12.87 16.02
C ARG A 11 -27.82 -12.65 16.66
N ARG A 12 -26.86 -13.48 16.27
CA ARG A 12 -25.47 -13.33 16.66
C ARG A 12 -24.84 -12.17 15.87
N ILE A 13 -24.24 -11.23 16.59
CA ILE A 13 -23.57 -10.06 16.02
C ILE A 13 -22.32 -9.76 16.84
N ILE A 14 -21.38 -9.03 16.30
CA ILE A 14 -20.18 -8.60 17.04
C ILE A 14 -20.51 -7.44 17.98
N GLN A 15 -19.80 -7.41 19.10
CA GLN A 15 -19.73 -6.26 19.99
C GLN A 15 -18.26 -5.91 20.23
N ILE A 16 -17.94 -4.62 20.16
CA ILE A 16 -16.59 -4.10 20.35
C ILE A 16 -16.53 -3.36 21.68
N ASN A 17 -15.60 -3.78 22.54
CA ASN A 17 -15.33 -3.08 23.80
C ASN A 17 -14.33 -1.95 23.52
N GLU A 18 -14.79 -0.71 23.60
CA GLU A 18 -13.99 0.48 23.32
C GLU A 18 -12.84 0.68 24.31
N ASP A 19 -12.98 0.24 25.57
CA ASP A 19 -11.93 0.36 26.60
C ASP A 19 -10.74 -0.54 26.31
N LYS A 20 -10.98 -1.73 25.73
CA LYS A 20 -9.94 -2.66 25.31
C LYS A 20 -9.38 -2.35 23.92
N CYS A 21 -10.08 -1.56 23.11
CA CYS A 21 -9.66 -1.23 21.76
C CYS A 21 -8.48 -0.24 21.77
N ASN A 22 -7.40 -0.58 21.08
CA ASN A 22 -6.23 0.31 20.91
C ASN A 22 -6.25 1.13 19.61
N GLY A 23 -7.30 0.99 18.80
CA GLY A 23 -7.45 1.74 17.54
C GLY A 23 -6.58 1.28 16.37
N CYS A 24 -6.01 0.07 16.42
CA CYS A 24 -5.07 -0.43 15.38
C CYS A 24 -5.69 -0.61 13.99
N GLY A 25 -7.01 -0.67 13.85
CA GLY A 25 -7.71 -0.79 12.57
C GLY A 25 -7.71 -2.19 11.94
N ALA A 26 -7.05 -3.19 12.51
CA ALA A 26 -6.95 -4.54 11.93
C ALA A 26 -8.33 -5.16 11.64
N CYS A 27 -9.27 -5.00 12.57
CA CYS A 27 -10.65 -5.49 12.41
C CYS A 27 -11.45 -4.77 11.30
N VAL A 28 -11.11 -3.51 11.01
CA VAL A 28 -11.74 -2.75 9.90
C VAL A 28 -11.34 -3.36 8.57
N ASN A 29 -10.05 -3.70 8.42
CA ASN A 29 -9.51 -4.33 7.21
C ASN A 29 -10.01 -5.78 7.05
N ALA A 30 -10.21 -6.50 8.15
CA ALA A 30 -10.70 -7.88 8.16
C ALA A 30 -12.21 -8.00 7.94
N CYS A 31 -12.97 -6.90 8.08
CA CYS A 31 -14.40 -6.92 7.86
C CYS A 31 -14.73 -6.82 6.37
N HIS A 32 -14.98 -7.94 5.73
CA HIS A 32 -15.31 -8.00 4.30
C HIS A 32 -16.58 -7.20 3.94
N GLU A 33 -17.51 -7.07 4.90
CA GLU A 33 -18.78 -6.37 4.68
C GLU A 33 -18.72 -4.87 4.98
N GLY A 34 -17.59 -4.39 5.51
CA GLY A 34 -17.39 -2.98 5.84
C GLY A 34 -18.32 -2.47 6.96
N ALA A 35 -18.74 -3.38 7.84
CA ALA A 35 -19.60 -3.07 8.98
C ALA A 35 -18.86 -2.34 10.11
N ILE A 36 -17.53 -2.45 10.18
CA ILE A 36 -16.69 -1.85 11.22
C ILE A 36 -15.98 -0.61 10.66
N GLY A 37 -15.92 0.44 11.46
CA GLY A 37 -15.15 1.65 11.16
C GLY A 37 -14.43 2.18 12.38
N LEU A 38 -13.48 3.11 12.19
CA LEU A 38 -12.84 3.85 13.25
C LEU A 38 -13.59 5.16 13.49
N VAL A 39 -14.04 5.36 14.73
CA VAL A 39 -14.68 6.59 15.20
C VAL A 39 -13.93 7.05 16.45
N ASP A 40 -13.42 8.26 16.44
CA ASP A 40 -12.61 8.83 17.54
C ASP A 40 -11.41 7.95 17.94
N GLY A 41 -10.77 7.30 16.94
CA GLY A 41 -9.63 6.42 17.15
C GLY A 41 -9.97 5.05 17.76
N LYS A 42 -11.24 4.67 17.85
CA LYS A 42 -11.71 3.38 18.35
C LYS A 42 -12.55 2.67 17.29
N ALA A 43 -12.42 1.35 17.21
CA ALA A 43 -13.25 0.55 16.33
C ALA A 43 -14.70 0.51 16.85
N LYS A 44 -15.66 0.73 15.97
CA LYS A 44 -17.11 0.65 16.26
C LYS A 44 -17.84 -0.09 15.16
N LEU A 45 -18.87 -0.82 15.53
CA LEU A 45 -19.84 -1.35 14.56
C LEU A 45 -20.70 -0.19 14.06
N LEU A 46 -20.58 0.16 12.79
CA LEU A 46 -21.25 1.31 12.20
C LEU A 46 -22.72 1.02 11.91
N ARG A 47 -23.01 -0.20 11.44
CA ARG A 47 -24.36 -0.65 11.11
C ARG A 47 -24.52 -2.13 11.41
N ASP A 48 -25.63 -2.47 12.07
CA ASP A 48 -25.95 -3.84 12.42
C ASP A 48 -26.27 -4.69 11.18
N ASP A 49 -27.00 -4.14 10.24
CA ASP A 49 -27.43 -4.81 9.00
C ASP A 49 -26.30 -5.13 8.01
N TYR A 50 -25.10 -4.59 8.25
CA TYR A 50 -23.90 -4.92 7.45
C TYR A 50 -23.07 -6.07 8.05
N CYS A 51 -23.24 -6.36 9.35
CA CYS A 51 -22.53 -7.47 9.97
C CYS A 51 -23.21 -8.80 9.67
N ASP A 52 -22.54 -9.71 8.99
CA ASP A 52 -23.00 -11.06 8.70
C ASP A 52 -22.96 -12.01 9.92
N GLY A 53 -22.16 -11.67 10.95
CA GLY A 53 -21.99 -12.48 12.14
C GLY A 53 -21.03 -13.66 11.96
N LEU A 54 -20.24 -13.73 10.89
CA LEU A 54 -19.21 -14.77 10.67
C LEU A 54 -18.05 -14.61 11.63
N GLY A 55 -17.56 -13.37 11.82
CA GLY A 55 -16.58 -13.04 12.87
C GLY A 55 -15.12 -13.11 12.43
N ASP A 56 -14.82 -12.94 11.16
CA ASP A 56 -13.45 -12.87 10.61
C ASP A 56 -12.62 -11.77 11.28
N CYS A 57 -13.27 -10.75 11.83
CA CYS A 57 -12.63 -9.68 12.57
C CYS A 57 -12.14 -10.08 13.99
N LEU A 58 -12.61 -11.20 14.56
CA LEU A 58 -12.23 -11.60 15.93
C LEU A 58 -10.77 -12.02 16.04
N PRO A 59 -10.23 -12.94 15.22
CA PRO A 59 -8.85 -13.37 15.31
C PRO A 59 -7.85 -12.24 15.01
N GLU A 60 -8.28 -11.23 14.24
CA GLU A 60 -7.44 -10.10 13.88
C GLU A 60 -7.32 -9.03 14.97
N CYS A 61 -8.09 -9.15 16.05
CA CYS A 61 -8.04 -8.19 17.14
C CYS A 61 -6.94 -8.56 18.17
N PRO A 62 -5.79 -7.84 18.20
CA PRO A 62 -4.67 -8.19 19.08
C PRO A 62 -4.99 -7.99 20.57
N THR A 63 -6.01 -7.18 20.90
CA THR A 63 -6.40 -6.88 22.27
C THR A 63 -7.59 -7.71 22.74
N GLY A 64 -8.18 -8.54 21.87
CA GLY A 64 -9.39 -9.30 22.19
C GLY A 64 -10.60 -8.40 22.56
N ALA A 65 -10.67 -7.21 21.96
CA ALA A 65 -11.75 -6.26 22.22
C ALA A 65 -13.07 -6.65 21.55
N ILE A 66 -13.08 -7.64 20.63
CA ILE A 66 -14.25 -8.03 19.87
C ILE A 66 -14.81 -9.34 20.41
N THR A 67 -16.10 -9.38 20.64
CA THR A 67 -16.82 -10.57 21.11
C THR A 67 -18.14 -10.74 20.35
N PHE A 68 -18.70 -11.95 20.37
CA PHE A 68 -20.05 -12.19 19.91
C PHE A 68 -21.07 -11.94 21.00
N VAL A 69 -22.19 -11.34 20.62
CA VAL A 69 -23.36 -11.20 21.45
C VAL A 69 -24.60 -11.63 20.67
N GLN A 70 -25.60 -12.16 21.38
CA GLN A 70 -26.95 -12.36 20.84
C GLN A 70 -27.82 -11.21 21.31
N ARG A 71 -28.30 -10.41 20.37
CA ARG A 71 -29.22 -9.31 20.65
C ARG A 71 -30.17 -9.06 19.50
N GLU A 72 -31.21 -8.33 19.75
CA GLU A 72 -32.04 -7.78 18.68
C GLU A 72 -31.21 -6.85 17.81
N ALA A 73 -31.14 -7.16 16.53
CA ALA A 73 -30.43 -6.38 15.52
C ALA A 73 -31.18 -6.44 14.19
N ALA A 74 -30.95 -5.48 13.33
CA ALA A 74 -31.46 -5.50 11.96
C ALA A 74 -30.96 -6.75 11.23
N ALA A 75 -31.79 -7.36 10.39
CA ALA A 75 -31.41 -8.49 9.56
C ALA A 75 -30.24 -8.08 8.64
N TYR A 76 -29.36 -9.02 8.34
CA TYR A 76 -28.27 -8.79 7.37
C TYR A 76 -28.85 -8.45 6.00
N ASP A 77 -28.39 -7.35 5.41
CA ASP A 77 -28.84 -6.85 4.11
C ASP A 77 -27.68 -6.88 3.11
N GLU A 78 -27.55 -8.00 2.40
CA GLU A 78 -26.51 -8.20 1.38
C GLU A 78 -26.59 -7.14 0.26
N GLN A 79 -27.80 -6.72 -0.12
CA GLN A 79 -27.96 -5.73 -1.18
C GLN A 79 -27.48 -4.35 -0.75
N ALA A 80 -27.70 -3.98 0.51
CA ALA A 80 -27.19 -2.73 1.07
C ALA A 80 -25.66 -2.75 1.20
N VAL A 81 -25.06 -3.89 1.52
CA VAL A 81 -23.61 -4.08 1.56
C VAL A 81 -22.99 -3.93 0.17
N ILE A 82 -23.56 -4.58 -0.85
CA ILE A 82 -23.08 -4.48 -2.24
C ILE A 82 -23.20 -3.03 -2.73
N ALA A 83 -24.32 -2.36 -2.46
CA ALA A 83 -24.50 -0.96 -2.83
C ALA A 83 -23.48 -0.03 -2.17
N ASN A 84 -23.16 -0.26 -0.89
CA ASN A 84 -22.15 0.52 -0.16
C ASN A 84 -20.73 0.28 -0.70
N LYS A 85 -20.38 -0.97 -1.04
CA LYS A 85 -19.11 -1.29 -1.69
C LYS A 85 -18.99 -0.56 -3.04
N ALA A 86 -20.03 -0.62 -3.87
CA ALA A 86 -20.07 0.05 -5.17
C ALA A 86 -20.01 1.59 -5.05
N GLN A 87 -20.61 2.17 -4.00
CA GLN A 87 -20.49 3.60 -3.72
C GLN A 87 -19.07 4.00 -3.30
N LYS A 88 -18.44 3.23 -2.41
CA LYS A 88 -17.05 3.48 -1.99
C LYS A 88 -16.08 3.36 -3.17
N GLU A 89 -16.29 2.41 -4.07
CA GLU A 89 -15.48 2.28 -5.30
C GLU A 89 -15.69 3.46 -6.27
N LYS A 90 -16.91 4.00 -6.36
CA LYS A 90 -17.21 5.20 -7.16
C LYS A 90 -16.60 6.45 -6.55
N GLU A 91 -16.73 6.65 -5.24
CA GLU A 91 -16.13 7.75 -4.53
C GLU A 91 -14.58 7.73 -4.63
N GLN A 92 -13.96 6.54 -4.61
CA GLN A 92 -12.53 6.38 -4.85
C GLN A 92 -12.14 6.69 -6.30
N LYS A 93 -13.00 6.41 -7.28
CA LYS A 93 -12.76 6.76 -8.70
C LYS A 93 -12.99 8.25 -8.96
N GLU A 94 -14.03 8.85 -8.42
CA GLU A 94 -14.32 10.28 -8.58
C GLU A 94 -13.26 11.18 -7.91
N VAL A 95 -12.60 10.69 -6.85
CA VAL A 95 -11.47 11.38 -6.21
C VAL A 95 -10.21 11.32 -7.09
N SER A 96 -10.04 10.27 -7.94
CA SER A 96 -8.90 10.19 -8.85
C SER A 96 -9.04 11.07 -10.09
N ASP A 97 -10.26 11.32 -10.58
CA ASP A 97 -10.49 12.10 -11.80
C ASP A 97 -10.61 13.62 -11.55
N ASN A 98 -10.73 14.07 -10.30
CA ASN A 98 -10.91 15.48 -9.95
C ASN A 98 -9.66 16.18 -9.41
N CYS A 99 -8.48 15.54 -9.47
CA CYS A 99 -7.21 16.10 -8.95
C CYS A 99 -6.39 16.93 -9.96
N GLU A 100 -6.95 17.34 -11.10
CA GLU A 100 -6.23 18.24 -12.02
C GLU A 100 -6.39 19.74 -11.75
N ASN A 101 -7.27 20.17 -10.82
CA ASN A 101 -7.44 21.60 -10.55
C ASN A 101 -7.96 21.90 -9.15
N ALA A 102 -7.13 21.79 -8.10
CA ALA A 102 -7.26 22.65 -6.91
C ALA A 102 -6.09 22.48 -5.96
N CYS A 103 -5.35 23.54 -5.72
CA CYS A 103 -4.43 23.71 -4.60
C CYS A 103 -5.13 23.50 -3.25
N CYS A 104 -4.44 22.81 -2.33
CA CYS A 104 -4.62 22.86 -0.88
C CYS A 104 -5.91 22.25 -0.30
N SER A 105 -5.91 20.95 -0.10
CA SER A 105 -6.50 20.34 1.10
C SER A 105 -5.67 19.11 1.49
N SER A 106 -5.44 18.96 2.76
CA SER A 106 -4.62 17.94 3.44
C SER A 106 -5.07 16.52 3.08
N GLY A 107 -4.77 16.10 1.85
CA GLY A 107 -4.95 14.74 1.40
C GLY A 107 -3.86 13.87 2.02
N ILE A 108 -4.24 12.88 2.80
CA ILE A 108 -3.35 11.81 3.21
C ILE A 108 -2.83 11.16 1.92
N SER A 109 -1.57 11.41 1.57
CA SER A 109 -0.94 10.78 0.41
C SER A 109 -0.88 9.27 0.63
N GLN A 110 -1.54 8.52 -0.25
CA GLN A 110 -1.62 7.08 -0.18
C GLN A 110 -0.30 6.45 -0.61
N SER A 111 0.13 5.38 0.08
CA SER A 111 1.33 4.65 -0.30
C SER A 111 1.19 4.08 -1.72
N GLN A 112 2.23 4.29 -2.54
CA GLN A 112 2.33 3.76 -3.90
C GLN A 112 3.22 2.50 -3.97
N LEU A 113 3.60 1.93 -2.82
CA LEU A 113 4.37 0.69 -2.79
C LEU A 113 3.47 -0.49 -3.19
N GLY A 114 3.74 -1.07 -4.36
CA GLY A 114 2.92 -2.12 -4.96
C GLY A 114 3.36 -3.55 -4.68
N GLN A 115 4.49 -3.78 -3.98
CA GLN A 115 4.98 -5.12 -3.66
C GLN A 115 5.76 -5.15 -2.34
N TRP A 116 5.92 -6.35 -1.81
CA TRP A 116 6.75 -6.64 -0.65
C TRP A 116 7.48 -7.99 -0.84
N PRO A 117 8.75 -8.13 -0.44
CA PRO A 117 9.66 -7.11 0.13
C PRO A 117 10.17 -6.11 -0.93
N CYS A 118 10.66 -4.94 -0.48
CA CYS A 118 11.24 -3.91 -1.36
C CYS A 118 12.79 -3.84 -1.30
N GLN A 119 13.43 -4.37 -0.26
CA GLN A 119 14.89 -4.40 -0.13
C GLN A 119 15.53 -5.32 -1.18
N ILE A 120 16.55 -4.81 -1.92
CA ILE A 120 17.25 -5.57 -2.98
C ILE A 120 17.74 -6.93 -2.47
N LYS A 121 18.28 -6.98 -1.26
CA LYS A 121 18.78 -8.22 -0.66
C LYS A 121 17.69 -9.25 -0.39
N LEU A 122 16.48 -8.82 -0.08
CA LEU A 122 15.37 -9.67 0.36
C LEU A 122 14.44 -10.09 -0.78
N VAL A 123 14.36 -9.29 -1.84
CA VAL A 123 13.45 -9.56 -2.95
C VAL A 123 13.88 -10.85 -3.69
N PRO A 124 12.94 -11.73 -4.09
CA PRO A 124 13.26 -12.91 -4.88
C PRO A 124 13.75 -12.50 -6.29
N VAL A 125 14.62 -13.32 -6.88
CA VAL A 125 15.12 -13.07 -8.25
C VAL A 125 13.99 -13.14 -9.29
N ARG A 126 13.00 -14.01 -9.07
CA ARG A 126 11.83 -14.18 -9.94
C ARG A 126 10.55 -13.98 -9.13
N ALA A 127 9.70 -13.09 -9.60
CA ALA A 127 8.38 -12.88 -9.02
C ALA A 127 7.38 -12.40 -10.08
N PRO A 128 6.08 -12.70 -9.95
CA PRO A 128 5.06 -12.30 -10.92
C PRO A 128 4.99 -10.79 -11.14
N TYR A 129 5.27 -9.99 -10.11
CA TYR A 129 5.22 -8.52 -10.18
C TYR A 129 6.34 -7.92 -11.03
N PHE A 130 7.38 -8.67 -11.40
CA PHE A 130 8.40 -8.20 -12.34
C PHE A 130 7.98 -8.30 -13.82
N ASN A 131 6.88 -8.96 -14.12
CA ASN A 131 6.46 -9.14 -15.50
C ASN A 131 5.98 -7.81 -16.10
N ASN A 132 6.66 -7.34 -17.15
CA ASN A 132 6.44 -6.06 -17.80
C ASN A 132 6.53 -4.84 -16.86
N ALA A 133 7.39 -4.95 -15.83
CA ALA A 133 7.50 -3.94 -14.80
C ALA A 133 8.39 -2.76 -15.21
N ASN A 134 7.95 -1.56 -14.82
CA ASN A 134 8.83 -0.42 -14.70
C ASN A 134 9.55 -0.52 -13.36
N LEU A 135 10.86 -0.73 -13.38
CA LEU A 135 11.66 -0.96 -12.18
C LEU A 135 12.22 0.37 -11.64
N LEU A 136 11.96 0.64 -10.37
CA LEU A 136 12.59 1.71 -9.61
C LEU A 136 13.68 1.13 -8.71
N ILE A 137 14.91 1.59 -8.84
CA ILE A 137 16.02 1.28 -7.95
C ILE A 137 16.38 2.57 -7.21
N ALA A 138 16.04 2.64 -5.91
CA ALA A 138 16.18 3.85 -5.12
C ALA A 138 17.14 3.65 -3.95
N ALA A 139 17.96 4.66 -3.67
CA ALA A 139 18.74 4.68 -2.45
C ALA A 139 17.84 4.88 -1.23
N ASP A 140 18.13 4.20 -0.12
CA ASP A 140 17.30 4.24 1.11
C ASP A 140 16.97 5.67 1.58
N CYS A 141 17.92 6.60 1.44
CA CYS A 141 17.75 7.98 1.88
C CYS A 141 16.81 8.81 0.99
N THR A 142 16.55 8.40 -0.25
CA THR A 142 15.79 9.22 -1.21
C THR A 142 14.34 9.44 -0.79
N ALA A 143 13.72 8.43 -0.19
CA ALA A 143 12.35 8.53 0.31
C ALA A 143 12.20 9.49 1.51
N TYR A 144 13.29 9.72 2.24
CA TYR A 144 13.31 10.66 3.37
C TYR A 144 13.69 12.08 2.92
N ALA A 145 14.51 12.21 1.87
CA ALA A 145 14.94 13.50 1.36
C ALA A 145 13.89 14.14 0.44
N TYR A 146 13.23 13.34 -0.41
CA TYR A 146 12.30 13.84 -1.43
C TYR A 146 10.84 13.61 -1.02
N ALA A 147 10.11 14.69 -0.77
CA ALA A 147 8.75 14.64 -0.22
C ALA A 147 7.74 13.91 -1.11
N ASN A 148 7.87 14.02 -2.44
CA ASN A 148 6.94 13.44 -3.40
C ASN A 148 7.39 12.06 -3.94
N MET A 149 8.21 11.32 -3.17
CA MET A 149 8.78 10.04 -3.60
C MET A 149 7.72 9.05 -4.09
N HIS A 150 6.59 8.96 -3.40
CA HIS A 150 5.51 8.05 -3.75
C HIS A 150 4.83 8.43 -5.07
N SER A 151 4.46 9.69 -5.26
CA SER A 151 3.75 10.16 -6.46
C SER A 151 4.63 10.15 -7.69
N ASP A 152 5.87 10.65 -7.58
CA ASP A 152 6.70 10.94 -8.74
C ASP A 152 7.54 9.73 -9.18
N PHE A 153 7.95 8.90 -8.21
CA PHE A 153 8.87 7.79 -8.49
C PHE A 153 8.27 6.41 -8.25
N MET A 154 7.46 6.19 -7.21
CA MET A 154 6.97 4.85 -6.89
C MET A 154 5.70 4.48 -7.64
N SER A 155 4.87 5.45 -7.99
CA SER A 155 3.60 5.22 -8.69
C SER A 155 3.81 4.44 -9.99
N GLY A 156 3.12 3.30 -10.13
CA GLY A 156 3.20 2.42 -11.31
C GLY A 156 4.55 1.73 -11.50
N ARG A 157 5.42 1.69 -10.49
CA ARG A 157 6.74 1.03 -10.54
C ARG A 157 6.91 0.00 -9.44
N ILE A 158 7.68 -1.03 -9.76
CA ILE A 158 8.18 -2.01 -8.79
C ILE A 158 9.42 -1.42 -8.14
N THR A 159 9.37 -1.21 -6.84
CA THR A 159 10.37 -0.44 -6.11
C THR A 159 11.36 -1.37 -5.40
N LEU A 160 12.64 -1.22 -5.72
CA LEU A 160 13.76 -1.86 -5.05
C LEU A 160 14.59 -0.79 -4.34
N ILE A 161 14.88 -0.99 -3.06
CA ILE A 161 15.68 -0.05 -2.27
C ILE A 161 16.92 -0.70 -1.70
N GLY A 162 17.94 0.11 -1.44
CA GLY A 162 19.17 -0.36 -0.80
C GLY A 162 20.21 0.73 -0.60
N CYS A 163 21.14 0.48 0.31
CA CYS A 163 22.28 1.33 0.56
C CYS A 163 23.58 0.51 0.47
N PRO A 164 24.35 0.61 -0.62
CA PRO A 164 25.57 -0.17 -0.78
C PRO A 164 26.61 0.12 0.32
N LYS A 165 26.55 1.31 0.92
CA LYS A 165 27.44 1.69 2.02
C LYS A 165 27.10 1.00 3.33
N LEU A 166 25.79 0.96 3.69
CA LEU A 166 25.32 0.31 4.92
C LEU A 166 25.31 -1.21 4.80
N ASP A 167 24.88 -1.71 3.67
CA ASP A 167 24.80 -3.15 3.44
C ASP A 167 26.15 -3.80 3.17
N ALA A 168 27.18 -2.98 2.86
CA ALA A 168 28.55 -3.42 2.52
C ALA A 168 28.57 -4.49 1.41
N VAL A 169 27.68 -4.39 0.42
CA VAL A 169 27.55 -5.33 -0.70
C VAL A 169 27.52 -4.61 -2.04
N ASP A 170 27.94 -5.32 -3.08
CA ASP A 170 27.70 -4.95 -4.47
C ASP A 170 26.39 -5.60 -4.95
N TYR A 171 25.42 -4.78 -5.32
CA TYR A 171 24.12 -5.24 -5.82
C TYR A 171 24.14 -5.67 -7.30
N SER A 172 25.27 -5.49 -8.02
CA SER A 172 25.34 -5.75 -9.46
C SER A 172 24.91 -7.17 -9.83
N GLU A 173 25.37 -8.17 -9.07
CA GLU A 173 25.04 -9.58 -9.31
C GLU A 173 23.54 -9.82 -9.14
N LYS A 174 22.98 -9.43 -8.00
CA LYS A 174 21.56 -9.61 -7.68
C LYS A 174 20.63 -8.88 -8.67
N LEU A 175 20.98 -7.64 -9.02
CA LEU A 175 20.22 -6.85 -10.00
C LEU A 175 20.34 -7.45 -11.41
N THR A 176 21.51 -7.98 -11.78
CA THR A 176 21.71 -8.70 -13.05
C THR A 176 20.76 -9.91 -13.14
N GLU A 177 20.69 -10.72 -12.09
CA GLU A 177 19.80 -11.87 -12.05
C GLU A 177 18.32 -11.47 -12.17
N ILE A 178 17.90 -10.42 -11.44
CA ILE A 178 16.53 -9.91 -11.53
C ILE A 178 16.23 -9.44 -12.95
N ILE A 179 17.07 -8.63 -13.55
CA ILE A 179 16.85 -8.06 -14.89
C ILE A 179 16.91 -9.17 -15.95
N ALA A 180 17.88 -10.09 -15.88
CA ALA A 180 18.03 -11.17 -16.86
C ALA A 180 16.85 -12.16 -16.84
N ASN A 181 16.34 -12.49 -15.67
CA ASN A 181 15.32 -13.53 -15.51
C ASN A 181 13.88 -13.04 -15.64
N ASN A 182 13.62 -11.74 -15.70
CA ASN A 182 12.28 -11.17 -15.77
C ASN A 182 12.13 -10.22 -16.96
N ASN A 183 10.89 -10.02 -17.42
CA ASN A 183 10.60 -9.08 -18.50
C ASN A 183 10.44 -7.66 -17.90
N ILE A 184 11.53 -6.89 -17.82
CA ILE A 184 11.55 -5.52 -17.30
C ILE A 184 11.36 -4.54 -18.47
N ALA A 185 10.40 -3.63 -18.35
CA ALA A 185 10.06 -2.66 -19.37
C ALA A 185 11.00 -1.42 -19.34
N SER A 186 11.33 -0.93 -18.14
CA SER A 186 12.23 0.21 -17.95
C SER A 186 12.90 0.16 -16.58
N VAL A 187 14.02 0.89 -16.42
CA VAL A 187 14.72 1.03 -15.15
C VAL A 187 14.93 2.51 -14.84
N THR A 188 14.48 2.94 -13.67
CA THR A 188 14.76 4.28 -13.12
C THR A 188 15.61 4.11 -11.86
N VAL A 189 16.77 4.77 -11.82
CA VAL A 189 17.65 4.81 -10.65
C VAL A 189 17.49 6.15 -9.97
N VAL A 190 17.15 6.15 -8.68
CA VAL A 190 17.03 7.38 -7.88
C VAL A 190 18.09 7.33 -6.77
N ARG A 191 18.97 8.31 -6.75
CA ARG A 191 20.08 8.37 -5.80
C ARG A 191 20.22 9.76 -5.18
N MET A 192 20.92 9.82 -4.04
CA MET A 192 21.35 11.09 -3.49
C MET A 192 22.61 11.61 -4.20
N GLU A 193 22.82 12.91 -4.16
CA GLU A 193 24.02 13.59 -4.69
C GLU A 193 25.33 13.15 -4.00
N VAL A 194 25.21 12.59 -2.80
CA VAL A 194 26.36 12.21 -1.96
C VAL A 194 27.18 11.05 -2.57
N PRO A 195 28.49 11.02 -2.40
CA PRO A 195 29.37 10.03 -3.02
C PRO A 195 29.03 8.57 -2.69
N CYS A 196 28.52 8.29 -1.49
CA CYS A 196 28.17 6.93 -1.08
C CYS A 196 27.06 6.30 -1.93
N CYS A 197 26.19 7.09 -2.61
CA CYS A 197 25.15 6.59 -3.50
C CYS A 197 25.65 6.24 -4.91
N GLY A 198 26.89 6.59 -5.27
CA GLY A 198 27.49 6.23 -6.55
C GLY A 198 27.58 4.72 -6.79
N GLY A 199 27.73 3.94 -5.72
CA GLY A 199 27.74 2.47 -5.80
C GLY A 199 26.42 1.87 -6.28
N LEU A 200 25.28 2.46 -5.94
CA LEU A 200 23.96 1.99 -6.41
C LEU A 200 23.79 2.22 -7.91
N GLU A 201 24.16 3.41 -8.39
CA GLU A 201 24.17 3.74 -9.82
C GLU A 201 25.10 2.80 -10.59
N TYR A 202 26.31 2.59 -10.09
CA TYR A 202 27.27 1.66 -10.69
C TYR A 202 26.70 0.24 -10.79
N ALA A 203 26.12 -0.27 -9.69
CA ALA A 203 25.52 -1.60 -9.66
C ALA A 203 24.40 -1.75 -10.68
N ALA A 204 23.52 -0.75 -10.81
CA ALA A 204 22.45 -0.75 -11.81
C ALA A 204 23.00 -0.73 -13.26
N LYS A 205 24.01 0.09 -13.54
CA LYS A 205 24.68 0.12 -14.85
C LYS A 205 25.31 -1.23 -15.21
N MET A 206 25.99 -1.85 -14.26
CA MET A 206 26.62 -3.15 -14.46
C MET A 206 25.57 -4.25 -14.67
N ALA A 207 24.48 -4.19 -13.90
CA ALA A 207 23.37 -5.14 -14.05
C ALA A 207 22.71 -5.05 -15.45
N LEU A 208 22.44 -3.86 -15.93
CA LEU A 208 21.90 -3.64 -17.27
C LEU A 208 22.82 -4.19 -18.35
N LYS A 209 24.13 -3.87 -18.25
CA LYS A 209 25.15 -4.37 -19.19
C LYS A 209 25.24 -5.90 -19.18
N ASN A 210 25.29 -6.52 -17.98
CA ASN A 210 25.50 -7.95 -17.81
C ASN A 210 24.24 -8.77 -18.11
N SER A 211 23.05 -8.17 -18.04
CA SER A 211 21.78 -8.85 -18.37
C SER A 211 21.65 -9.22 -19.85
N GLY A 212 22.43 -8.61 -20.71
CA GLY A 212 22.35 -8.78 -22.17
C GLY A 212 21.07 -8.23 -22.81
N LYS A 213 20.25 -7.49 -22.07
CA LYS A 213 18.99 -6.91 -22.54
C LYS A 213 19.14 -5.42 -22.84
N PHE A 214 18.46 -4.97 -23.88
CA PHE A 214 18.36 -3.56 -24.19
C PHE A 214 17.10 -2.98 -23.54
N ILE A 215 17.29 -2.33 -22.38
CA ILE A 215 16.19 -1.77 -21.57
C ILE A 215 16.42 -0.26 -21.43
N PRO A 216 15.42 0.60 -21.72
CA PRO A 216 15.52 2.02 -21.47
C PRO A 216 15.71 2.29 -19.97
N TRP A 217 16.64 3.20 -19.66
CA TRP A 217 16.94 3.50 -18.26
C TRP A 217 17.35 4.96 -18.08
N GLN A 218 17.17 5.46 -16.86
CA GLN A 218 17.55 6.82 -16.48
C GLN A 218 18.05 6.87 -15.04
N VAL A 219 18.82 7.90 -14.72
CA VAL A 219 19.26 8.20 -13.35
C VAL A 219 18.73 9.58 -12.97
N VAL A 220 18.15 9.65 -11.78
CA VAL A 220 17.71 10.91 -11.16
C VAL A 220 18.51 11.10 -9.88
N THR A 221 19.11 12.27 -9.72
CA THR A 221 19.86 12.63 -8.53
C THR A 221 19.03 13.59 -7.67
N ILE A 222 18.93 13.28 -6.37
CA ILE A 222 18.25 14.10 -5.38
C ILE A 222 19.30 14.75 -4.48
N SER A 223 19.19 16.05 -4.27
CA SER A 223 20.03 16.79 -3.36
C SER A 223 19.67 16.53 -1.90
N THR A 224 20.58 16.88 -0.99
CA THR A 224 20.35 16.73 0.45
C THR A 224 19.23 17.63 1.00
N ASP A 225 18.87 18.69 0.26
CA ASP A 225 17.74 19.57 0.56
C ASP A 225 16.42 19.16 -0.16
N GLY A 226 16.41 17.97 -0.79
CA GLY A 226 15.21 17.37 -1.33
C GLY A 226 14.79 17.90 -2.71
N LYS A 227 15.72 18.37 -3.54
CA LYS A 227 15.44 18.82 -4.92
C LYS A 227 15.99 17.82 -5.92
N ILE A 228 15.31 17.69 -7.04
CA ILE A 228 15.83 16.94 -8.19
C ILE A 228 16.93 17.79 -8.85
N LEU A 229 18.12 17.20 -9.02
CA LEU A 229 19.21 17.80 -9.76
C LEU A 229 19.17 17.31 -11.20
N GLU A 230 19.30 18.23 -12.16
CA GLU A 230 19.39 17.96 -13.60
C GLU A 230 20.73 17.31 -13.97
#